data_db6f7d8d54ccf7a1905670652e70f9a8
#
_entry.id   db6f7d8d54ccf7a1905670652e70f9a8
#
_cell.length_a   1.000
_cell.length_b   1.000
_cell.length_c   1.000
_cell.angle_alpha   90.00
_cell.angle_beta   90.00
_cell.angle_gamma   90.00
#
_symmetry.space_group_name_H-M   'P 1'
#
loop_
_entity.id
_entity.type
_entity.pdbx_description
1 polymer ?
#
loop_
_entity_poly.entity_id
_entity_poly.type
_entity_poly.pdbx_seq_one_letter_code
_entity_poly.pdbx_strand_id
1 'polypeptide(L)'
;MKVKPEGLRGVANICSRGGRHPLTAMFGADETSFGGGYAVYCLFENKEKHDIDILKAEFDAGSDLHYPALTPVLPAAAWYERELHDMFGFIPDDHP
;
A
#
# COMPACT_ATOMS: atom_id res chain seq x y z
N MET A 1 1.46 -1.72 11.22
CA MET A 1 2.37 -2.83 10.85
C MET A 1 3.25 -2.39 9.69
N LYS A 2 4.53 -2.67 9.77
CA LYS A 2 5.46 -2.35 8.68
C LYS A 2 5.78 -3.60 7.88
N VAL A 3 5.91 -3.44 6.57
CA VAL A 3 6.23 -4.53 5.65
C VAL A 3 7.22 -4.02 4.60
N LYS A 4 8.04 -4.90 4.06
CA LYS A 4 8.90 -4.54 2.93
C LYS A 4 8.06 -4.42 1.67
N PRO A 5 8.45 -3.56 0.72
CA PRO A 5 7.68 -3.37 -0.52
C PRO A 5 7.34 -4.67 -1.24
N GLU A 6 8.29 -5.61 -1.33
CA GLU A 6 8.08 -6.89 -2.00
C GLU A 6 7.03 -7.78 -1.31
N GLY A 7 6.75 -7.56 -0.04
CA GLY A 7 5.74 -8.30 0.71
C GLY A 7 4.38 -7.62 0.77
N LEU A 8 4.24 -6.43 0.19
CA LEU A 8 3.05 -5.62 0.37
C LEU A 8 1.77 -6.30 -0.12
N ARG A 9 1.80 -6.89 -1.32
CA ARG A 9 0.62 -7.57 -1.88
C ARG A 9 0.14 -8.71 -0.98
N GLY A 10 1.07 -9.56 -0.54
CA GLY A 10 0.73 -10.72 0.28
C GLY A 10 0.13 -10.33 1.62
N VAL A 11 0.75 -9.36 2.29
CA VAL A 11 0.26 -8.91 3.60
C VAL A 11 -1.06 -8.15 3.46
N ALA A 12 -1.21 -7.33 2.43
CA ALA A 12 -2.46 -6.63 2.17
C ALA A 12 -3.61 -7.60 1.92
N ASN A 13 -3.34 -8.68 1.20
CA ASN A 13 -4.35 -9.72 0.95
C ASN A 13 -4.81 -10.37 2.27
N ILE A 14 -3.87 -10.62 3.17
CA ILE A 14 -4.20 -11.16 4.51
C ILE A 14 -5.00 -10.13 5.31
N CYS A 15 -4.60 -8.87 5.30
CA CYS A 15 -5.30 -7.81 6.04
C CYS A 15 -6.74 -7.64 5.58
N SER A 16 -7.03 -7.86 4.29
CA SER A 16 -8.37 -7.71 3.76
C SER A 16 -9.33 -8.82 4.22
N ARG A 17 -8.81 -9.91 4.74
CA ARG A 17 -9.62 -11.03 5.24
C ARG A 17 -10.65 -11.52 4.23
N GLY A 18 -10.23 -11.75 2.99
CA GLY A 18 -11.14 -12.19 1.93
C GLY A 18 -12.18 -11.15 1.55
N GLY A 19 -11.88 -9.88 1.74
CA GLY A 19 -12.79 -8.78 1.42
C GLY A 19 -13.69 -8.35 2.57
N ARG A 20 -13.62 -9.01 3.72
CA ARG A 20 -14.42 -8.63 4.89
C ARG A 20 -13.92 -7.35 5.56
N HIS A 21 -12.62 -7.07 5.41
CA HIS A 21 -12.00 -5.84 5.89
C HIS A 21 -11.58 -5.02 4.68
N PRO A 22 -12.44 -4.11 4.20
CA PRO A 22 -12.17 -3.40 2.96
C PRO A 22 -11.01 -2.43 3.07
N LEU A 23 -10.28 -2.26 1.95
CA LEU A 23 -9.29 -1.20 1.80
C LEU A 23 -10.04 0.13 1.69
N THR A 24 -9.88 1.00 2.67
CA THR A 24 -10.58 2.27 2.73
C THR A 24 -9.74 3.43 2.23
N ALA A 25 -8.42 3.30 2.26
CA ALA A 25 -7.51 4.31 1.73
C ALA A 25 -6.17 3.68 1.42
N MET A 26 -5.48 4.24 0.44
CA MET A 26 -4.11 3.89 0.11
C MET A 26 -3.45 5.16 -0.42
N PHE A 27 -2.32 5.55 0.16
CA PHE A 27 -1.68 6.79 -0.23
C PHE A 27 -0.18 6.73 -0.02
N GLY A 28 0.53 7.61 -0.73
CA GLY A 28 1.96 7.73 -0.58
C GLY A 28 2.36 8.89 0.31
N ALA A 29 3.56 8.83 0.85
CA ALA A 29 4.13 9.89 1.63
C ALA A 29 5.61 10.05 1.30
N ASP A 30 6.08 11.29 1.23
CA ASP A 30 7.49 11.63 1.10
C ASP A 30 8.02 11.92 2.50
N GLU A 31 8.82 10.99 3.02
CA GLU A 31 9.38 11.09 4.37
C GLU A 31 10.87 11.45 4.34
N THR A 32 11.37 11.92 3.21
CA THR A 32 12.80 12.24 3.06
C THR A 32 13.25 13.35 4.00
N SER A 33 12.39 14.30 4.34
CA SER A 33 12.70 15.37 5.28
C SER A 33 12.90 14.88 6.72
N PHE A 34 12.46 13.64 7.02
CA PHE A 34 12.64 13.02 8.34
C PHE A 34 13.74 11.96 8.33
N GLY A 35 14.58 11.96 7.30
CA GLY A 35 15.65 10.98 7.17
C GLY A 35 15.23 9.65 6.56
N GLY A 36 13.98 9.51 6.13
CA GLY A 36 13.47 8.31 5.47
C GLY A 36 13.51 8.43 3.96
N GLY A 37 12.72 7.60 3.29
CA GLY A 37 12.48 7.67 1.86
C GLY A 37 11.01 7.95 1.58
N TYR A 38 10.44 7.19 0.64
CA TYR A 38 9.01 7.24 0.39
C TYR A 38 8.31 6.10 1.12
N ALA A 39 7.03 6.26 1.37
CA ALA A 39 6.23 5.22 2.01
C ALA A 39 4.87 5.10 1.33
N VAL A 40 4.31 3.89 1.36
CA VAL A 40 2.92 3.63 0.96
C VAL A 40 2.17 3.15 2.18
N TYR A 41 1.04 3.78 2.44
CA TYR A 41 0.14 3.43 3.54
C TYR A 41 -1.12 2.82 2.99
N CYS A 42 -1.57 1.72 3.59
CA CYS A 42 -2.84 1.08 3.27
C CYS A 42 -3.66 1.00 4.55
N LEU A 43 -4.89 1.47 4.49
CA LEU A 43 -5.80 1.46 5.63
C LEU A 43 -6.95 0.50 5.35
N PHE A 44 -7.17 -0.44 6.27
CA PHE A 44 -8.24 -1.43 6.17
C PHE A 44 -9.21 -1.23 7.33
N GLU A 45 -10.50 -1.21 7.03
CA GLU A 45 -11.51 -1.17 8.07
C GLU A 45 -11.67 -2.54 8.70
N ASN A 46 -11.30 -2.66 9.98
CA ASN A 46 -11.49 -3.89 10.73
C ASN A 46 -12.89 -3.86 11.35
N LYS A 47 -13.86 -4.50 10.68
CA LYS A 47 -15.25 -4.47 11.10
C LYS A 47 -15.51 -5.23 12.39
N GLU A 48 -14.68 -6.21 12.71
CA GLU A 48 -14.83 -6.99 13.93
C GLU A 48 -14.48 -6.18 15.17
N LYS A 49 -13.42 -5.35 15.07
CA LYS A 49 -12.93 -4.52 16.17
C LYS A 49 -13.43 -3.08 16.12
N HIS A 50 -14.17 -2.70 15.08
CA HIS A 50 -14.57 -1.30 14.84
C HIS A 50 -13.37 -0.35 14.84
N ASP A 51 -12.32 -0.72 14.10
CA ASP A 51 -11.01 -0.12 14.16
C ASP A 51 -10.41 -0.06 12.75
N ILE A 52 -9.26 0.60 12.60
CA ILE A 52 -8.53 0.69 11.33
C ILE A 52 -7.19 -0.01 11.48
N ASP A 53 -6.93 -0.96 10.61
CA ASP A 53 -5.60 -1.58 10.50
C ASP A 53 -4.77 -0.77 9.50
N ILE A 54 -3.57 -0.37 9.91
CA ILE A 54 -2.66 0.41 9.07
C ILE A 54 -1.48 -0.46 8.68
N LEU A 55 -1.27 -0.57 7.37
CA LEU A 55 -0.13 -1.27 6.80
C LEU A 55 0.76 -0.25 6.11
N LYS A 56 2.06 -0.25 6.44
CA LYS A 56 3.02 0.68 5.88
C LYS A 56 4.14 -0.07 5.18
N ALA A 57 4.41 0.29 3.92
CA ALA A 57 5.59 -0.17 3.20
C ALA A 57 6.56 1.00 3.05
N GLU A 58 7.80 0.81 3.50
CA GLU A 58 8.82 1.85 3.43
C GLU A 58 9.81 1.54 2.30
N PHE A 59 10.14 2.57 1.52
CA PHE A 59 11.11 2.51 0.43
C PHE A 59 12.31 3.36 0.80
N ASP A 60 13.50 2.80 0.71
CA ASP A 60 14.73 3.53 1.03
C ASP A 60 14.93 4.71 0.07
N ALA A 61 15.53 5.78 0.58
CA ALA A 61 15.85 6.94 -0.23
C ALA A 61 16.76 6.53 -1.41
N GLY A 62 16.36 6.91 -2.63
CA GLY A 62 17.10 6.57 -3.84
C GLY A 62 16.86 5.17 -4.37
N SER A 63 16.03 4.35 -3.72
CA SER A 63 15.67 3.05 -4.24
C SER A 63 14.62 3.15 -5.34
N ASP A 64 14.45 2.08 -6.11
CA ASP A 64 13.34 1.98 -7.06
C ASP A 64 12.01 1.92 -6.31
N LEU A 65 10.99 2.57 -6.87
CA LEU A 65 9.67 2.64 -6.25
C LEU A 65 8.73 1.57 -6.81
N HIS A 66 9.28 0.39 -7.08
CA HIS A 66 8.52 -0.78 -7.54
C HIS A 66 7.98 -1.58 -6.36
N TYR A 67 6.77 -2.06 -6.49
CA TYR A 67 6.19 -3.00 -5.54
C TYR A 67 5.16 -3.87 -6.26
N PRO A 68 4.86 -5.08 -5.77
CA PRO A 68 3.82 -5.91 -6.38
C PRO A 68 2.45 -5.23 -6.22
N ALA A 69 1.77 -4.93 -7.33
CA ALA A 69 0.49 -4.24 -7.29
C ALA A 69 -0.54 -4.99 -6.44
N LEU A 70 -1.39 -4.24 -5.76
CA LEU A 70 -2.47 -4.81 -4.96
C LEU A 70 -3.70 -5.15 -5.80
N THR A 71 -3.88 -4.47 -6.94
CA THR A 71 -5.06 -4.63 -7.78
C THR A 71 -5.42 -6.09 -8.14
N PRO A 72 -4.45 -6.98 -8.44
CA PRO A 72 -4.79 -8.36 -8.75
C PRO A 72 -5.52 -9.12 -7.62
N VAL A 73 -5.27 -8.75 -6.37
CA VAL A 73 -5.92 -9.39 -5.22
C VAL A 73 -6.94 -8.48 -4.53
N LEU A 74 -6.82 -7.18 -4.75
CA LEU A 74 -7.71 -6.16 -4.19
C LEU A 74 -8.10 -5.16 -5.28
N PRO A 75 -9.13 -5.47 -6.09
CA PRO A 75 -9.51 -4.58 -7.20
C PRO A 75 -9.80 -3.14 -6.79
N ALA A 76 -10.24 -2.91 -5.55
CA ALA A 76 -10.47 -1.56 -5.04
C ALA A 76 -9.19 -0.71 -4.99
N ALA A 77 -8.02 -1.33 -5.06
CA ALA A 77 -6.75 -0.61 -5.04
C ALA A 77 -6.44 0.08 -6.38
N ALA A 78 -7.11 -0.27 -7.48
CA ALA A 78 -6.75 0.20 -8.81
C ALA A 78 -6.65 1.72 -8.92
N TRP A 79 -7.62 2.44 -8.40
CA TRP A 79 -7.62 3.91 -8.42
C TRP A 79 -6.48 4.48 -7.60
N TYR A 80 -6.26 3.94 -6.41
CA TYR A 80 -5.20 4.43 -5.52
C TYR A 80 -3.82 4.19 -6.11
N GLU A 81 -3.61 3.04 -6.76
CA GLU A 81 -2.33 2.73 -7.36
C GLU A 81 -2.02 3.64 -8.53
N ARG A 82 -3.04 4.02 -9.28
CA ARG A 82 -2.89 4.99 -10.36
C ARG A 82 -2.47 6.35 -9.82
N GLU A 83 -3.09 6.80 -8.72
CA GLU A 83 -2.72 8.05 -8.07
C GLU A 83 -1.28 8.03 -7.54
N LEU A 84 -0.87 6.91 -6.93
CA LEU A 84 0.50 6.76 -6.45
C LEU A 84 1.52 6.90 -7.58
N HIS A 85 1.22 6.30 -8.73
CA HIS A 85 2.07 6.42 -9.90
C HIS A 85 2.15 7.86 -10.40
N ASP A 86 1.01 8.52 -10.51
CA ASP A 86 0.93 9.87 -11.07
C ASP A 86 1.58 10.91 -10.15
N MET A 87 1.42 10.75 -8.83
CA MET A 87 1.89 11.75 -7.86
C MET A 87 3.33 11.54 -7.39
N PHE A 88 3.77 10.30 -7.26
CA PHE A 88 5.06 9.98 -6.66
C PHE A 88 5.97 9.16 -7.57
N GLY A 89 5.46 8.63 -8.66
CA GLY A 89 6.24 7.76 -9.53
C GLY A 89 6.36 6.33 -9.03
N PHE A 90 5.52 5.89 -8.10
CA PHE A 90 5.48 4.49 -7.71
C PHE A 90 5.07 3.62 -8.89
N ILE A 91 5.66 2.46 -9.00
CA ILE A 91 5.42 1.53 -10.11
C ILE A 91 4.84 0.24 -9.55
N PRO A 92 3.49 0.08 -9.62
CA PRO A 92 2.86 -1.17 -9.18
C PRO A 92 3.06 -2.25 -10.24
N ASP A 93 3.88 -3.24 -9.92
CA ASP A 93 4.18 -4.34 -10.84
C ASP A 93 2.96 -5.24 -11.02
N ASP A 94 2.72 -5.72 -12.24
CA ASP A 94 1.57 -6.54 -12.63
C ASP A 94 0.23 -5.82 -12.49
N HIS A 95 0.23 -4.50 -12.53
CA HIS A 95 -1.00 -3.73 -12.56
C HIS A 95 -1.67 -3.91 -13.93
N PRO A 96 -2.96 -4.30 -13.98
CA PRO A 96 -3.65 -4.50 -15.26
C PRO A 96 -3.86 -3.21 -16.03
#